data_937a20d304d0d7b5afaaf666d8357871
#
_entry.id   937a20d304d0d7b5afaaf666d8357871
#
_cell.length_a   1.000
_cell.length_b   1.000
_cell.length_c   1.000
_cell.angle_alpha   90.00
_cell.angle_beta   90.00
_cell.angle_gamma   90.00
#
_symmetry.space_group_name_H-M   'P 1'
#
loop_
_entity.id
_entity.type
_entity.pdbx_description
1 polymer ?
#
loop_
_entity_poly.entity_id
_entity_poly.type
_entity_poly.pdbx_seq_one_letter_code
_entity_poly.pdbx_strand_id
1 'polypeptide(L)'
;MKSVIAEHLVKTYRNGEVKALDDLSLDVEEGTVLGVLGPNGAGKTTTVRILATLLKPDSGIATVAGIDVAKHPDKVRELIGLSGQYAAVDETLTGWDNLVMFGRLYHLGKTASIKRADELLERFSLTDSARRPIKTYSGGMRRRLDLAASLIVQPKVLFLDEPTTGLDPRGRQEMWGVIQELVKGGVTLLLTTQYLEEADQLADEIAVIDHGKVIARGTSDALKKEVGGERLEITVENTDITKTQEIVSRI
;
A
#
# COMPACT_ATOMS: atom_id res chain seq x y z
N MET A 1 -8.93 -8.46 -15.43
CA MET A 1 -9.43 -9.56 -14.56
C MET A 1 -9.18 -9.16 -13.12
N LYS A 2 -10.13 -9.44 -12.18
CA LYS A 2 -9.94 -9.05 -10.78
C LYS A 2 -8.92 -9.96 -10.09
N SER A 3 -7.81 -9.38 -9.63
CA SER A 3 -6.76 -10.11 -8.87
C SER A 3 -7.06 -10.18 -7.38
N VAL A 4 -7.77 -9.19 -6.83
CA VAL A 4 -8.21 -9.17 -5.44
C VAL A 4 -9.71 -8.93 -5.41
N ILE A 5 -10.42 -9.66 -4.59
CA ILE A 5 -11.85 -9.48 -4.35
C ILE A 5 -12.09 -9.61 -2.85
N ALA A 6 -12.79 -8.66 -2.29
CA ALA A 6 -13.34 -8.68 -0.93
C ALA A 6 -14.83 -8.37 -1.03
N GLU A 7 -15.69 -9.23 -0.51
CA GLU A 7 -17.14 -9.09 -0.58
C GLU A 7 -17.74 -9.23 0.81
N HIS A 8 -18.43 -8.18 1.24
CA HIS A 8 -19.18 -8.14 2.51
C HIS A 8 -18.35 -8.53 3.73
N LEU A 9 -17.07 -8.08 3.79
CA LEU A 9 -16.18 -8.41 4.89
C LEU A 9 -16.65 -7.75 6.18
N VAL A 10 -16.77 -8.55 7.22
CA VAL A 10 -17.02 -8.10 8.58
C VAL A 10 -15.88 -8.58 9.47
N LYS A 11 -15.40 -7.67 10.34
CA LYS A 11 -14.44 -8.01 11.39
C LYS A 11 -14.66 -7.21 12.64
N THR A 12 -14.79 -7.91 13.76
CA THR A 12 -14.96 -7.32 15.07
C THR A 12 -13.82 -7.71 16.00
N TYR A 13 -13.48 -6.81 16.92
CA TYR A 13 -12.50 -7.02 17.96
C TYR A 13 -13.13 -6.83 19.35
N ARG A 14 -12.45 -7.28 20.39
CA ARG A 14 -12.87 -7.12 21.77
C ARG A 14 -14.30 -7.65 22.01
N ASN A 15 -14.53 -8.90 21.60
CA ASN A 15 -15.83 -9.58 21.76
C ASN A 15 -17.04 -8.80 21.20
N GLY A 16 -16.80 -8.05 20.10
CA GLY A 16 -17.88 -7.33 19.41
C GLY A 16 -17.96 -5.83 19.71
N GLU A 17 -17.15 -5.30 20.63
CA GLU A 17 -17.17 -3.86 20.98
C GLU A 17 -16.64 -2.95 19.87
N VAL A 18 -15.68 -3.44 19.06
CA VAL A 18 -15.07 -2.65 17.99
C VAL A 18 -15.28 -3.34 16.66
N LYS A 19 -16.13 -2.78 15.82
CA LYS A 19 -16.38 -3.25 14.46
C LYS A 19 -15.37 -2.59 13.50
N ALA A 20 -14.30 -3.29 13.22
CA ALA A 20 -13.22 -2.77 12.37
C ALA A 20 -13.55 -2.82 10.88
N LEU A 21 -14.33 -3.82 10.44
CA LEU A 21 -14.95 -3.87 9.12
C LEU A 21 -16.44 -4.12 9.28
N ASP A 22 -17.25 -3.35 8.54
CA ASP A 22 -18.70 -3.38 8.57
C ASP A 22 -19.26 -3.45 7.14
N ASP A 23 -19.32 -4.65 6.58
CA ASP A 23 -19.79 -4.88 5.21
C ASP A 23 -18.88 -4.27 4.12
N LEU A 24 -17.55 -4.38 4.34
CA LEU A 24 -16.57 -3.81 3.42
C LEU A 24 -16.48 -4.66 2.14
N SER A 25 -16.67 -4.01 0.99
CA SER A 25 -16.49 -4.64 -0.32
C SER A 25 -15.56 -3.79 -1.20
N LEU A 26 -14.55 -4.43 -1.79
CA LEU A 26 -13.61 -3.83 -2.74
C LEU A 26 -13.02 -4.89 -3.67
N ASP A 27 -12.49 -4.45 -4.79
CA ASP A 27 -11.77 -5.31 -5.72
C ASP A 27 -10.61 -4.55 -6.37
N VAL A 28 -9.63 -5.29 -6.90
CA VAL A 28 -8.47 -4.74 -7.61
C VAL A 28 -8.30 -5.46 -8.94
N GLU A 29 -8.23 -4.71 -10.03
CA GLU A 29 -7.93 -5.26 -11.35
C GLU A 29 -6.47 -5.70 -11.46
N GLU A 30 -6.21 -6.71 -12.28
CA GLU A 30 -4.86 -7.23 -12.49
C GLU A 30 -3.95 -6.16 -13.13
N GLY A 31 -2.77 -5.97 -12.54
CA GLY A 31 -1.79 -5.00 -13.02
C GLY A 31 -2.10 -3.55 -12.69
N THR A 32 -3.08 -3.28 -11.83
CA THR A 32 -3.46 -1.93 -11.39
C THR A 32 -3.15 -1.69 -9.91
N VAL A 33 -3.23 -0.43 -9.52
CA VAL A 33 -3.06 0.03 -8.14
C VAL A 33 -4.40 0.49 -7.56
N LEU A 34 -4.85 -0.17 -6.50
CA LEU A 34 -5.92 0.34 -5.66
C LEU A 34 -5.33 1.04 -4.43
N GLY A 35 -5.58 2.33 -4.29
CA GLY A 35 -5.32 3.10 -3.08
C GLY A 35 -6.48 2.99 -2.09
N VAL A 36 -6.22 2.49 -0.89
CA VAL A 36 -7.21 2.44 0.19
C VAL A 36 -6.93 3.60 1.15
N LEU A 37 -7.70 4.69 1.00
CA LEU A 37 -7.54 5.94 1.73
C LEU A 37 -8.49 5.99 2.93
N GLY A 38 -8.03 6.49 4.06
CA GLY A 38 -8.89 6.72 5.22
C GLY A 38 -8.11 7.08 6.49
N PRO A 39 -8.79 7.58 7.53
CA PRO A 39 -8.16 7.93 8.80
C PRO A 39 -7.65 6.69 9.55
N ASN A 40 -6.91 6.93 10.63
CA ASN A 40 -6.51 5.86 11.54
C ASN A 40 -7.76 5.23 12.18
N GLY A 41 -7.78 3.89 12.22
CA GLY A 41 -8.95 3.14 12.73
C GLY A 41 -10.06 2.88 11.70
N ALA A 42 -9.98 3.39 10.47
CA ALA A 42 -11.00 3.18 9.43
C ALA A 42 -11.13 1.72 8.95
N GLY A 43 -10.17 0.83 9.26
CA GLY A 43 -10.20 -0.58 8.85
C GLY A 43 -9.13 -0.96 7.82
N LYS A 44 -8.30 -0.02 7.35
CA LYS A 44 -7.27 -0.22 6.32
C LYS A 44 -6.36 -1.43 6.59
N THR A 45 -5.63 -1.40 7.71
CA THR A 45 -4.73 -2.50 8.13
C THR A 45 -5.48 -3.81 8.36
N THR A 46 -6.73 -3.76 8.85
CA THR A 46 -7.55 -4.96 9.04
C THR A 46 -7.87 -5.61 7.68
N THR A 47 -8.22 -4.81 6.68
CA THR A 47 -8.46 -5.28 5.31
C THR A 47 -7.22 -5.95 4.73
N VAL A 48 -6.05 -5.29 4.82
CA VAL A 48 -4.77 -5.86 4.35
C VAL A 48 -4.47 -7.18 5.07
N ARG A 49 -4.63 -7.25 6.39
CA ARG A 49 -4.36 -8.47 7.17
C ARG A 49 -5.26 -9.64 6.77
N ILE A 50 -6.52 -9.38 6.43
CA ILE A 50 -7.44 -10.43 5.94
C ILE A 50 -6.98 -10.92 4.57
N LEU A 51 -6.74 -10.02 3.63
CA LEU A 51 -6.29 -10.33 2.27
C LEU A 51 -4.94 -11.05 2.27
N ALA A 52 -4.02 -10.64 3.14
CA ALA A 52 -2.72 -11.29 3.33
C ALA A 52 -2.76 -12.56 4.20
N THR A 53 -3.94 -13.10 4.51
CA THR A 53 -4.14 -14.34 5.28
C THR A 53 -3.67 -14.30 6.74
N LEU A 54 -3.37 -13.13 7.27
CA LEU A 54 -2.91 -12.95 8.66
C LEU A 54 -4.06 -12.89 9.67
N LEU A 55 -5.29 -12.68 9.18
CA LEU A 55 -6.48 -12.55 9.98
C LEU A 55 -7.67 -13.20 9.26
N LYS A 56 -8.52 -13.95 9.98
CA LYS A 56 -9.76 -14.46 9.42
C LYS A 56 -10.87 -13.41 9.57
N PRO A 57 -11.68 -13.15 8.53
CA PRO A 57 -12.89 -12.36 8.68
C PRO A 57 -13.92 -13.13 9.55
N ASP A 58 -14.85 -12.41 10.16
CA ASP A 58 -15.96 -13.02 10.91
C ASP A 58 -17.08 -13.45 9.93
N SER A 59 -17.24 -12.69 8.82
CA SER A 59 -18.09 -13.06 7.68
C SER A 59 -17.60 -12.37 6.41
N GLY A 60 -18.20 -12.77 5.26
CA GLY A 60 -17.80 -12.30 3.94
C GLY A 60 -16.82 -13.25 3.25
N ILE A 61 -16.43 -12.89 2.04
CA ILE A 61 -15.52 -13.70 1.20
C ILE A 61 -14.36 -12.80 0.76
N ALA A 62 -13.15 -13.36 0.78
CA ALA A 62 -11.99 -12.71 0.20
C ALA A 62 -11.23 -13.70 -0.69
N THR A 63 -10.85 -13.25 -1.89
CA THR A 63 -9.99 -14.01 -2.81
C THR A 63 -8.81 -13.17 -3.28
N VAL A 64 -7.66 -13.81 -3.45
CA VAL A 64 -6.45 -13.21 -4.01
C VAL A 64 -5.91 -14.12 -5.10
N ALA A 65 -5.66 -13.58 -6.28
CA ALA A 65 -5.30 -14.34 -7.47
C ALA A 65 -6.25 -15.53 -7.75
N GLY A 66 -7.56 -15.33 -7.48
CA GLY A 66 -8.61 -16.34 -7.64
C GLY A 66 -8.67 -17.41 -6.54
N ILE A 67 -7.86 -17.28 -5.48
CA ILE A 67 -7.77 -18.25 -4.39
C ILE A 67 -8.44 -17.67 -3.13
N ASP A 68 -9.34 -18.42 -2.51
CA ASP A 68 -10.03 -18.08 -1.26
C ASP A 68 -9.00 -18.04 -0.11
N VAL A 69 -8.87 -16.86 0.52
CA VAL A 69 -7.85 -16.60 1.56
C VAL A 69 -8.08 -17.39 2.85
N ALA A 70 -9.33 -17.75 3.14
CA ALA A 70 -9.69 -18.49 4.35
C ALA A 70 -9.52 -20.00 4.16
N LYS A 71 -9.77 -20.51 2.95
CA LYS A 71 -9.70 -21.96 2.65
C LYS A 71 -8.28 -22.41 2.28
N HIS A 72 -7.53 -21.57 1.59
CA HIS A 72 -6.21 -21.93 1.05
C HIS A 72 -5.13 -20.88 1.36
N PRO A 73 -4.93 -20.51 2.63
CA PRO A 73 -4.01 -19.43 3.01
C PRO A 73 -2.56 -19.68 2.56
N ASP A 74 -2.10 -20.92 2.58
CA ASP A 74 -0.72 -21.25 2.20
C ASP A 74 -0.48 -20.99 0.71
N LYS A 75 -1.43 -21.34 -0.16
CA LYS A 75 -1.34 -21.05 -1.61
C LYS A 75 -1.37 -19.56 -1.91
N VAL A 76 -2.14 -18.79 -1.13
CA VAL A 76 -2.18 -17.32 -1.27
C VAL A 76 -0.83 -16.72 -0.90
N ARG A 77 -0.19 -17.17 0.20
CA ARG A 77 1.11 -16.66 0.66
C ARG A 77 2.24 -16.84 -0.36
N GLU A 78 2.16 -17.85 -1.21
CA GLU A 78 3.13 -18.07 -2.31
C GLU A 78 3.01 -17.02 -3.42
N LEU A 79 1.86 -16.35 -3.53
CA LEU A 79 1.53 -15.42 -4.62
C LEU A 79 1.54 -13.95 -4.20
N ILE A 80 1.69 -13.67 -2.91
CA ILE A 80 1.61 -12.31 -2.38
C ILE A 80 2.94 -11.84 -1.79
N GLY A 81 3.14 -10.53 -1.85
CA GLY A 81 4.11 -9.82 -1.02
C GLY A 81 3.37 -8.92 -0.03
N LEU A 82 3.94 -8.71 1.13
CA LEU A 82 3.40 -7.81 2.14
C LEU A 82 4.53 -6.98 2.74
N SER A 83 4.39 -5.66 2.73
CA SER A 83 5.17 -4.74 3.55
C SER A 83 4.21 -4.03 4.51
N GLY A 84 4.35 -4.32 5.80
CA GLY A 84 3.50 -3.78 6.86
C GLY A 84 4.00 -2.44 7.40
N GLN A 85 3.34 -1.90 8.42
CA GLN A 85 3.77 -0.66 9.09
C GLN A 85 5.14 -0.78 9.76
N TYR A 86 5.50 -1.96 10.24
CA TYR A 86 6.80 -2.25 10.85
C TYR A 86 7.62 -3.11 9.90
N ALA A 87 8.89 -2.73 9.72
CA ALA A 87 9.81 -3.50 8.92
C ALA A 87 9.99 -4.91 9.51
N ALA A 88 9.85 -5.93 8.67
CA ALA A 88 10.04 -7.33 9.06
C ALA A 88 11.53 -7.74 9.12
N VAL A 89 12.44 -6.84 8.77
CA VAL A 89 13.88 -7.10 8.69
C VAL A 89 14.52 -7.14 10.07
N ASP A 90 15.46 -8.08 10.28
CA ASP A 90 16.24 -8.19 11.50
C ASP A 90 17.32 -7.09 11.51
N GLU A 91 17.29 -6.22 12.51
CA GLU A 91 18.19 -5.07 12.63
C GLU A 91 19.65 -5.47 12.94
N THR A 92 19.89 -6.67 13.43
CA THR A 92 21.22 -7.18 13.76
C THR A 92 21.96 -7.75 12.55
N LEU A 93 21.21 -8.19 11.54
CA LEU A 93 21.74 -8.71 10.30
C LEU A 93 22.06 -7.57 9.31
N THR A 94 22.86 -7.89 8.29
CA THR A 94 23.08 -6.98 7.16
C THR A 94 21.87 -6.97 6.22
N GLY A 95 21.78 -5.97 5.34
CA GLY A 95 20.72 -5.92 4.32
C GLY A 95 20.74 -7.16 3.42
N TRP A 96 21.94 -7.58 3.04
CA TRP A 96 22.15 -8.76 2.22
C TRP A 96 21.73 -10.05 2.95
N ASP A 97 22.16 -10.24 4.21
CA ASP A 97 21.81 -11.42 5.00
C ASP A 97 20.30 -11.54 5.20
N ASN A 98 19.59 -10.42 5.42
CA ASN A 98 18.15 -10.41 5.51
C ASN A 98 17.49 -10.94 4.22
N LEU A 99 17.86 -10.39 3.06
CA LEU A 99 17.25 -10.83 1.80
C LEU A 99 17.57 -12.30 1.48
N VAL A 100 18.81 -12.75 1.72
CA VAL A 100 19.17 -14.17 1.57
C VAL A 100 18.37 -15.05 2.52
N MET A 101 18.21 -14.63 3.78
CA MET A 101 17.38 -15.33 4.77
C MET A 101 15.94 -15.46 4.29
N PHE A 102 15.30 -14.38 3.85
CA PHE A 102 13.94 -14.42 3.31
C PHE A 102 13.84 -15.35 2.10
N GLY A 103 14.79 -15.27 1.14
CA GLY A 103 14.80 -16.19 0.01
C GLY A 103 14.84 -17.66 0.43
N ARG A 104 15.60 -17.98 1.46
CA ARG A 104 15.66 -19.33 1.99
C ARG A 104 14.41 -19.76 2.75
N LEU A 105 13.78 -18.85 3.48
CA LEU A 105 12.49 -19.08 4.15
C LEU A 105 11.38 -19.36 3.14
N TYR A 106 11.44 -18.72 1.98
CA TYR A 106 10.53 -18.98 0.85
C TYR A 106 11.00 -20.14 -0.05
N HIS A 107 11.94 -20.97 0.40
CA HIS A 107 12.40 -22.19 -0.28
C HIS A 107 13.06 -21.99 -1.65
N LEU A 108 13.58 -20.79 -1.97
CA LEU A 108 14.28 -20.55 -3.23
C LEU A 108 15.61 -21.32 -3.39
N GLY A 109 16.11 -21.93 -2.33
CA GLY A 109 17.44 -22.54 -2.32
C GLY A 109 18.56 -21.50 -2.21
N LYS A 110 19.80 -21.96 -1.90
CA LYS A 110 20.91 -21.07 -1.55
C LYS A 110 21.32 -20.15 -2.70
N THR A 111 21.59 -20.72 -3.87
CA THR A 111 22.11 -19.98 -5.03
C THR A 111 21.10 -18.97 -5.55
N ALA A 112 19.83 -19.37 -5.68
CA ALA A 112 18.76 -18.49 -6.11
C ALA A 112 18.49 -17.37 -5.13
N SER A 113 18.54 -17.64 -3.80
CA SER A 113 18.39 -16.62 -2.75
C SER A 113 19.48 -15.57 -2.82
N ILE A 114 20.75 -15.97 -3.04
CA ILE A 114 21.87 -15.05 -3.18
C ILE A 114 21.68 -14.16 -4.42
N LYS A 115 21.44 -14.77 -5.57
CA LYS A 115 21.21 -14.03 -6.83
C LYS A 115 20.08 -13.03 -6.68
N ARG A 116 18.96 -13.47 -6.10
CA ARG A 116 17.79 -12.61 -5.90
C ARG A 116 18.04 -11.47 -4.91
N ALA A 117 18.82 -11.71 -3.87
CA ALA A 117 19.22 -10.67 -2.92
C ALA A 117 20.06 -9.58 -3.61
N ASP A 118 21.04 -9.97 -4.43
CA ASP A 118 21.89 -9.03 -5.18
C ASP A 118 21.06 -8.19 -6.17
N GLU A 119 20.16 -8.82 -6.95
CA GLU A 119 19.24 -8.14 -7.87
C GLU A 119 18.36 -7.10 -7.14
N LEU A 120 17.80 -7.45 -5.99
CA LEU A 120 16.94 -6.56 -5.23
C LEU A 120 17.73 -5.41 -4.59
N LEU A 121 18.92 -5.67 -4.06
CA LEU A 121 19.78 -4.61 -3.52
C LEU A 121 20.17 -3.59 -4.58
N GLU A 122 20.47 -4.02 -5.79
CA GLU A 122 20.74 -3.15 -6.92
C GLU A 122 19.50 -2.34 -7.29
N ARG A 123 18.36 -3.00 -7.51
CA ARG A 123 17.09 -2.35 -7.89
C ARG A 123 16.64 -1.27 -6.88
N PHE A 124 16.89 -1.50 -5.59
CA PHE A 124 16.51 -0.59 -4.51
C PHE A 124 17.62 0.40 -4.12
N SER A 125 18.73 0.46 -4.88
CA SER A 125 19.89 1.34 -4.62
C SER A 125 20.45 1.16 -3.20
N LEU A 126 20.60 -0.09 -2.77
CA LEU A 126 21.12 -0.47 -1.46
C LEU A 126 22.46 -1.23 -1.53
N THR A 127 23.05 -1.38 -2.72
CA THR A 127 24.28 -2.15 -2.97
C THR A 127 25.43 -1.70 -2.08
N ASP A 128 25.70 -0.39 -2.00
CA ASP A 128 26.81 0.17 -1.19
C ASP A 128 26.64 -0.07 0.31
N SER A 129 25.41 -0.28 0.75
CA SER A 129 25.08 -0.52 2.16
C SER A 129 24.77 -1.97 2.47
N ALA A 130 24.79 -2.85 1.46
CA ALA A 130 24.33 -4.24 1.55
C ALA A 130 24.94 -5.02 2.70
N ARG A 131 26.23 -4.79 3.01
CA ARG A 131 27.00 -5.48 4.05
C ARG A 131 27.04 -4.76 5.41
N ARG A 132 26.31 -3.65 5.54
CA ARG A 132 26.18 -2.95 6.82
C ARG A 132 25.01 -3.51 7.62
N PRO A 133 25.11 -3.58 8.97
CA PRO A 133 23.97 -3.93 9.84
C PRO A 133 22.82 -2.94 9.67
N ILE A 134 21.57 -3.45 9.62
CA ILE A 134 20.37 -2.63 9.37
C ILE A 134 20.16 -1.55 10.42
N LYS A 135 20.58 -1.78 11.67
CA LYS A 135 20.53 -0.75 12.73
C LYS A 135 21.24 0.56 12.34
N THR A 136 22.15 0.52 11.35
CA THR A 136 22.86 1.70 10.83
C THR A 136 22.20 2.34 9.61
N TYR A 137 21.07 1.79 9.14
CA TYR A 137 20.33 2.31 8.00
C TYR A 137 19.48 3.52 8.41
N SER A 138 19.29 4.46 7.48
CA SER A 138 18.25 5.48 7.63
C SER A 138 16.84 4.85 7.57
N GLY A 139 15.81 5.59 8.01
CA GLY A 139 14.42 5.13 7.91
C GLY A 139 14.02 4.76 6.48
N GLY A 140 14.39 5.61 5.50
CA GLY A 140 14.15 5.35 4.07
C GLY A 140 14.88 4.10 3.57
N MET A 141 16.12 3.86 3.97
CA MET A 141 16.85 2.65 3.60
C MET A 141 16.21 1.39 4.19
N ARG A 142 15.78 1.43 5.45
CA ARG A 142 15.07 0.29 6.08
C ARG A 142 13.77 0.01 5.35
N ARG A 143 13.02 1.04 4.99
CA ARG A 143 11.75 0.90 4.28
C ARG A 143 11.93 0.33 2.87
N ARG A 144 12.95 0.78 2.14
CA ARG A 144 13.31 0.21 0.83
C ARG A 144 13.72 -1.26 0.94
N LEU A 145 14.47 -1.63 1.98
CA LEU A 145 14.85 -3.02 2.21
C LEU A 145 13.66 -3.90 2.58
N ASP A 146 12.72 -3.41 3.39
CA ASP A 146 11.49 -4.11 3.74
C ASP A 146 10.62 -4.36 2.50
N LEU A 147 10.47 -3.35 1.64
CA LEU A 147 9.79 -3.52 0.36
C LEU A 147 10.53 -4.51 -0.54
N ALA A 148 11.87 -4.46 -0.60
CA ALA A 148 12.67 -5.43 -1.35
C ALA A 148 12.44 -6.87 -0.84
N ALA A 149 12.36 -7.06 0.48
CA ALA A 149 12.08 -8.36 1.08
C ALA A 149 10.70 -8.91 0.67
N SER A 150 9.68 -8.05 0.56
CA SER A 150 8.34 -8.45 0.10
C SER A 150 8.29 -8.92 -1.36
N LEU A 151 9.33 -8.61 -2.14
CA LEU A 151 9.45 -8.96 -3.56
C LEU A 151 10.36 -10.18 -3.82
N ILE A 152 10.86 -10.82 -2.78
CA ILE A 152 11.82 -11.92 -2.92
C ILE A 152 11.27 -13.06 -3.79
N VAL A 153 9.97 -13.34 -3.72
CA VAL A 153 9.27 -14.41 -4.44
C VAL A 153 8.58 -13.95 -5.72
N GLN A 154 8.78 -12.71 -6.17
CA GLN A 154 8.09 -12.16 -7.35
C GLN A 154 6.55 -12.29 -7.25
N PRO A 155 5.91 -11.65 -6.29
CA PRO A 155 4.49 -11.82 -6.03
C PRO A 155 3.64 -11.34 -7.21
N LYS A 156 2.45 -11.97 -7.40
CA LYS A 156 1.42 -11.46 -8.32
C LYS A 156 0.67 -10.27 -7.75
N VAL A 157 0.48 -10.27 -6.43
CA VAL A 157 -0.21 -9.21 -5.70
C VAL A 157 0.68 -8.72 -4.56
N LEU A 158 0.86 -7.41 -4.47
CA LEU A 158 1.63 -6.76 -3.42
C LEU A 158 0.70 -5.94 -2.53
N PHE A 159 0.79 -6.15 -1.23
CA PHE A 159 0.10 -5.36 -0.22
C PHE A 159 1.10 -4.43 0.47
N LEU A 160 0.82 -3.12 0.46
CA LEU A 160 1.61 -2.10 1.14
C LEU A 160 0.76 -1.39 2.19
N ASP A 161 1.07 -1.59 3.46
CA ASP A 161 0.34 -0.95 4.55
C ASP A 161 1.10 0.29 5.02
N GLU A 162 0.63 1.47 4.57
CA GLU A 162 1.20 2.79 4.83
C GLU A 162 2.71 2.88 4.49
N PRO A 163 3.10 2.66 3.22
CA PRO A 163 4.51 2.45 2.83
C PRO A 163 5.43 3.64 3.08
N THR A 164 4.92 4.86 3.20
CA THR A 164 5.72 6.07 3.36
C THR A 164 5.61 6.72 4.73
N THR A 165 4.88 6.11 5.65
CA THR A 165 4.73 6.64 7.01
C THR A 165 6.09 6.75 7.70
N GLY A 166 6.37 7.93 8.28
CA GLY A 166 7.63 8.22 8.96
C GLY A 166 8.80 8.59 8.06
N LEU A 167 8.59 8.68 6.74
CA LEU A 167 9.59 9.18 5.80
C LEU A 167 9.50 10.71 5.65
N ASP A 168 10.64 11.33 5.42
CA ASP A 168 10.74 12.73 5.00
C ASP A 168 10.20 12.90 3.55
N PRO A 169 9.93 14.14 3.08
CA PRO A 169 9.37 14.37 1.76
C PRO A 169 10.19 13.75 0.62
N ARG A 170 11.52 13.79 0.72
CA ARG A 170 12.40 13.19 -0.28
C ARG A 170 12.31 11.67 -0.27
N GLY A 171 12.33 11.04 0.91
CA GLY A 171 12.18 9.59 1.04
C GLY A 171 10.84 9.09 0.53
N ARG A 172 9.75 9.88 0.69
CA ARG A 172 8.45 9.57 0.08
C ARG A 172 8.51 9.54 -1.43
N GLN A 173 9.07 10.57 -2.06
CA GLN A 173 9.20 10.63 -3.51
C GLN A 173 10.05 9.48 -4.07
N GLU A 174 11.19 9.17 -3.42
CA GLU A 174 12.02 8.02 -3.79
C GLU A 174 11.24 6.71 -3.70
N MET A 175 10.43 6.51 -2.66
CA MET A 175 9.58 5.32 -2.49
C MET A 175 8.48 5.25 -3.54
N TRP A 176 7.82 6.35 -3.87
CA TRP A 176 6.81 6.40 -4.92
C TRP A 176 7.40 6.01 -6.28
N GLY A 177 8.60 6.50 -6.62
CA GLY A 177 9.30 6.09 -7.84
C GLY A 177 9.51 4.58 -7.90
N VAL A 178 9.95 3.97 -6.80
CA VAL A 178 10.13 2.51 -6.71
C VAL A 178 8.80 1.77 -6.90
N ILE A 179 7.72 2.22 -6.25
CA ILE A 179 6.40 1.59 -6.39
C ILE A 179 5.88 1.69 -7.82
N GLN A 180 6.02 2.84 -8.46
CA GLN A 180 5.63 3.04 -9.87
C GLN A 180 6.38 2.10 -10.82
N GLU A 181 7.67 1.86 -10.61
CA GLU A 181 8.44 0.89 -11.39
C GLU A 181 7.96 -0.56 -11.21
N LEU A 182 7.52 -0.91 -9.99
CA LEU A 182 6.95 -2.24 -9.73
C LEU A 182 5.65 -2.46 -10.50
N VAL A 183 4.77 -1.47 -10.51
CA VAL A 183 3.49 -1.51 -11.22
C VAL A 183 3.69 -1.59 -12.73
N LYS A 184 4.61 -0.80 -13.29
CA LYS A 184 5.00 -0.92 -14.71
C LYS A 184 5.48 -2.31 -15.08
N GLY A 185 6.03 -3.05 -14.10
CA GLY A 185 6.40 -4.47 -14.24
C GLY A 185 5.23 -5.45 -14.18
N GLY A 186 3.98 -4.98 -14.09
CA GLY A 186 2.76 -5.80 -14.12
C GLY A 186 2.31 -6.36 -12.75
N VAL A 187 2.89 -5.90 -11.65
CA VAL A 187 2.47 -6.29 -10.29
C VAL A 187 1.14 -5.61 -9.96
N THR A 188 0.16 -6.37 -9.49
CA THR A 188 -1.08 -5.81 -8.92
C THR A 188 -0.80 -5.29 -7.51
N LEU A 189 -1.25 -4.09 -7.19
CA LEU A 189 -0.95 -3.45 -5.92
C LEU A 189 -2.22 -3.01 -5.19
N LEU A 190 -2.31 -3.33 -3.89
CA LEU A 190 -3.20 -2.66 -2.96
C LEU A 190 -2.34 -1.93 -1.93
N LEU A 191 -2.43 -0.60 -1.89
CA LEU A 191 -1.76 0.20 -0.89
C LEU A 191 -2.77 0.87 0.05
N THR A 192 -2.46 0.93 1.33
CA THR A 192 -3.21 1.74 2.27
C THR A 192 -2.46 3.03 2.59
N THR A 193 -3.19 4.10 2.77
CA THR A 193 -2.60 5.38 3.16
C THR A 193 -3.62 6.26 3.90
N GLN A 194 -3.12 7.23 4.65
CA GLN A 194 -3.90 8.35 5.18
C GLN A 194 -3.61 9.66 4.44
N TYR A 195 -2.70 9.65 3.46
CA TYR A 195 -2.28 10.82 2.71
C TYR A 195 -2.91 10.81 1.32
N LEU A 196 -3.75 11.81 1.04
CA LEU A 196 -4.40 11.95 -0.25
C LEU A 196 -3.37 12.09 -1.39
N GLU A 197 -2.27 12.82 -1.15
CA GLU A 197 -1.19 13.00 -2.11
C GLU A 197 -0.56 11.67 -2.55
N GLU A 198 -0.36 10.73 -1.63
CA GLU A 198 0.17 9.39 -1.96
C GLU A 198 -0.80 8.60 -2.83
N ALA A 199 -2.09 8.61 -2.47
CA ALA A 199 -3.12 7.96 -3.28
C ALA A 199 -3.23 8.59 -4.68
N ASP A 200 -3.15 9.92 -4.78
CA ASP A 200 -3.18 10.68 -6.04
C ASP A 200 -2.01 10.33 -6.98
N GLN A 201 -0.81 10.14 -6.40
CA GLN A 201 0.41 9.88 -7.17
C GLN A 201 0.55 8.42 -7.61
N LEU A 202 -0.03 7.48 -6.89
CA LEU A 202 0.24 6.06 -7.08
C LEU A 202 -0.95 5.24 -7.57
N ALA A 203 -2.20 5.64 -7.21
CA ALA A 203 -3.36 4.80 -7.43
C ALA A 203 -4.05 5.08 -8.77
N ASP A 204 -4.39 4.02 -9.49
CA ASP A 204 -5.29 4.10 -10.64
C ASP A 204 -6.74 4.34 -10.18
N GLU A 205 -7.09 3.78 -9.04
CA GLU A 205 -8.39 3.93 -8.39
C GLU A 205 -8.21 4.04 -6.87
N ILE A 206 -9.04 4.83 -6.22
CA ILE A 206 -9.02 5.06 -4.77
C ILE A 206 -10.35 4.59 -4.18
N ALA A 207 -10.27 3.77 -3.14
CA ALA A 207 -11.38 3.44 -2.26
C ALA A 207 -11.21 4.19 -0.93
N VAL A 208 -12.11 5.11 -0.64
CA VAL A 208 -12.13 5.83 0.63
C VAL A 208 -12.87 4.99 1.65
N ILE A 209 -12.19 4.65 2.75
CA ILE A 209 -12.81 3.90 3.84
C ILE A 209 -12.95 4.75 5.10
N ASP A 210 -14.12 4.62 5.73
CA ASP A 210 -14.39 5.15 7.05
C ASP A 210 -15.27 4.19 7.85
N HIS A 211 -14.98 4.05 9.15
CA HIS A 211 -15.71 3.14 10.06
C HIS A 211 -15.96 1.74 9.48
N GLY A 212 -14.97 1.17 8.79
CA GLY A 212 -15.03 -0.18 8.24
C GLY A 212 -15.86 -0.34 6.97
N LYS A 213 -16.25 0.75 6.31
CA LYS A 213 -17.02 0.76 5.05
C LYS A 213 -16.30 1.52 3.97
N VAL A 214 -16.50 1.13 2.71
CA VAL A 214 -16.15 1.97 1.57
C VAL A 214 -17.24 3.03 1.41
N ILE A 215 -16.87 4.30 1.56
CA ILE A 215 -17.79 5.45 1.49
C ILE A 215 -17.75 6.17 0.15
N ALA A 216 -16.63 6.06 -0.58
CA ALA A 216 -16.49 6.58 -1.94
C ALA A 216 -15.47 5.75 -2.71
N ARG A 217 -15.59 5.67 -4.03
CA ARG A 217 -14.67 4.96 -4.90
C ARG A 217 -14.60 5.62 -6.28
N GLY A 218 -13.39 5.77 -6.82
CA GLY A 218 -13.18 6.35 -8.14
C GLY A 218 -11.73 6.73 -8.38
N THR A 219 -11.47 7.36 -9.52
CA THR A 219 -10.17 8.00 -9.77
C THR A 219 -10.00 9.22 -8.87
N SER A 220 -8.75 9.63 -8.63
CA SER A 220 -8.47 10.84 -7.85
C SER A 220 -9.24 12.06 -8.35
N ASP A 221 -9.28 12.27 -9.67
CA ASP A 221 -10.00 13.40 -10.27
C ASP A 221 -11.52 13.29 -10.07
N ALA A 222 -12.11 12.10 -10.14
CA ALA A 222 -13.53 11.89 -9.90
C ALA A 222 -13.89 12.23 -8.45
N LEU A 223 -13.11 11.73 -7.48
CA LEU A 223 -13.34 11.98 -6.06
C LEU A 223 -13.14 13.46 -5.69
N LYS A 224 -12.14 14.14 -6.26
CA LYS A 224 -11.95 15.59 -6.05
C LYS A 224 -13.17 16.42 -6.56
N LYS A 225 -13.78 16.01 -7.65
CA LYS A 225 -14.99 16.67 -8.17
C LYS A 225 -16.21 16.46 -7.28
N GLU A 226 -16.37 15.30 -6.65
CA GLU A 226 -17.48 15.03 -5.74
C GLU A 226 -17.39 15.84 -4.43
N VAL A 227 -16.18 16.07 -3.92
CA VAL A 227 -15.97 16.81 -2.65
C VAL A 227 -16.18 18.32 -2.81
N GLY A 228 -16.23 18.82 -4.01
CA GLY A 228 -16.43 20.23 -4.33
C GLY A 228 -15.33 20.75 -5.24
N GLY A 229 -15.74 21.48 -6.28
CA GLY A 229 -14.87 21.98 -7.32
C GLY A 229 -13.68 22.80 -6.81
N GLU A 230 -12.76 23.08 -7.69
CA GLU A 230 -11.59 23.91 -7.43
C GLU A 230 -11.99 25.20 -6.72
N ARG A 231 -11.44 25.46 -5.53
CA ARG A 231 -11.60 26.73 -4.84
C ARG A 231 -10.54 27.68 -5.36
N LEU A 232 -10.98 28.73 -6.05
CA LEU A 232 -10.13 29.85 -6.37
C LEU A 232 -10.18 30.86 -5.20
N GLU A 233 -9.09 30.96 -4.44
CA GLU A 233 -8.95 31.96 -3.39
C GLU A 233 -8.19 33.16 -3.96
N ILE A 234 -8.88 34.29 -4.07
CA ILE A 234 -8.29 35.52 -4.62
C ILE A 234 -8.21 36.55 -3.48
N THR A 235 -7.00 36.97 -3.14
CA THR A 235 -6.76 38.05 -2.19
C THR A 235 -6.73 39.38 -2.95
N VAL A 236 -7.63 40.33 -2.64
CA VAL A 236 -7.72 41.64 -3.25
C VAL A 236 -7.78 42.72 -2.18
N GLU A 237 -7.40 43.95 -2.54
CA GLU A 237 -7.61 45.10 -1.66
C GLU A 237 -9.11 45.41 -1.52
N ASN A 238 -9.51 45.94 -0.35
CA ASN A 238 -10.92 46.19 -0.02
C ASN A 238 -11.69 47.01 -1.06
N THR A 239 -11.00 47.84 -1.83
CA THR A 239 -11.59 48.66 -2.90
C THR A 239 -11.98 47.87 -4.15
N ASP A 240 -11.44 46.69 -4.34
CA ASP A 240 -11.59 45.89 -5.59
C ASP A 240 -12.45 44.66 -5.42
N ILE A 241 -13.04 44.40 -4.24
CA ILE A 241 -13.83 43.22 -3.94
C ILE A 241 -15.02 43.04 -4.91
N THR A 242 -15.79 44.12 -5.10
CA THR A 242 -16.98 44.09 -5.96
C THR A 242 -16.63 43.82 -7.42
N LYS A 243 -15.57 44.44 -7.93
CA LYS A 243 -15.11 44.24 -9.30
C LYS A 243 -14.54 42.84 -9.53
N THR A 244 -13.86 42.30 -8.54
CA THR A 244 -13.33 40.91 -8.57
C THR A 244 -14.46 39.90 -8.52
N GLN A 245 -15.51 40.12 -7.71
CA GLN A 245 -16.69 39.24 -7.67
C GLN A 245 -17.44 39.21 -9.02
N GLU A 246 -17.57 40.37 -9.70
CA GLU A 246 -18.17 40.42 -11.04
C GLU A 246 -17.37 39.66 -12.09
N ILE A 247 -16.02 39.71 -12.02
CA ILE A 247 -15.15 38.96 -12.95
C ILE A 247 -15.24 37.48 -12.71
N VAL A 248 -15.13 37.03 -11.45
CA VAL A 248 -15.13 35.63 -11.07
C VAL A 248 -16.51 34.97 -11.34
N SER A 249 -17.61 35.70 -11.22
CA SER A 249 -18.95 35.19 -11.53
C SER A 249 -19.22 34.93 -13.02
N ARG A 250 -18.29 35.29 -13.90
CA ARG A 250 -18.38 35.09 -15.36
C ARG A 250 -17.52 33.93 -15.86
N ILE A 251 -16.73 33.30 -14.96
CA ILE A 251 -15.90 32.12 -15.20
C ILE A 251 -16.64 30.87 -14.73
#